data_8615af6bd6fc9e5823f038ccfbe951ed
#
_entry.id   8615af6bd6fc9e5823f038ccfbe951ed
#
_cell.length_a   1.000
_cell.length_b   1.000
_cell.length_c   1.000
_cell.angle_alpha   90.00
_cell.angle_beta   90.00
_cell.angle_gamma   90.00
#
_symmetry.space_group_name_H-M   'P 1'
#
loop_
_entity.id
_entity.type
_entity.pdbx_description
1 polymer ?
#
loop_
_entity_poly.entity_id
_entity_poly.type
_entity_poly.pdbx_seq_one_letter_code
_entity_poly.pdbx_strand_id
1 'polypeptide(L)'
;MKHLALSDRFCLLLALAALNLFFAQAACAGGPAITTGLGYKPMVQQLCAAYAAQTGKQPTEMYSGNIGQIIEQAKAGSGVSIIVSEKASLEESGLAFAAYHPLGEAVLVLAWRKGLHLATPQDLAKPEFAKIGYPDAKAAIYGRAAVAFLKGNKLFELLAPKLSMFSTVPQVFSYLVSGDLDAAFVNEAVARKQGDSLGGWMEVREGYTPLLLVAGVMAGQENTADVRSFLQFLNTPEALQILAGSGLRPARAAE
;
A
#
# COMPACT_ATOMS: atom_id res chain seq x y z
N MET A 1 12.42 -44.04 58.60
CA MET A 1 11.42 -43.22 57.95
C MET A 1 11.97 -41.77 57.97
N LYS A 2 12.45 -41.28 56.84
CA LYS A 2 13.12 -39.97 56.76
C LYS A 2 12.08 -38.87 56.58
N HIS A 3 12.01 -37.90 57.51
CA HIS A 3 11.23 -36.69 57.39
C HIS A 3 11.85 -35.82 56.28
N LEU A 4 11.18 -35.65 55.16
CA LEU A 4 11.50 -34.61 54.21
C LEU A 4 11.19 -33.25 54.87
N ALA A 5 12.19 -32.40 54.94
CA ALA A 5 12.09 -31.10 55.59
C ALA A 5 11.09 -30.17 54.87
N LEU A 6 10.40 -29.36 55.66
CA LEU A 6 9.35 -28.42 55.23
C LEU A 6 9.88 -27.42 54.15
N SER A 7 11.20 -27.20 54.12
CA SER A 7 11.91 -26.33 53.15
C SER A 7 11.81 -26.84 51.71
N ASP A 8 11.81 -28.16 51.47
CA ASP A 8 11.80 -28.72 50.09
C ASP A 8 10.43 -28.61 49.46
N ARG A 9 9.36 -28.63 50.25
CA ARG A 9 7.98 -28.43 49.75
C ARG A 9 7.71 -26.97 49.41
N PHE A 10 8.35 -26.03 50.12
CA PHE A 10 8.19 -24.58 49.84
C PHE A 10 8.94 -24.19 48.57
N CYS A 11 10.13 -24.74 48.32
CA CYS A 11 10.87 -24.52 47.07
C CYS A 11 10.14 -25.11 45.86
N LEU A 12 9.49 -26.26 45.99
CA LEU A 12 8.74 -26.88 44.89
C LEU A 12 7.49 -26.08 44.50
N LEU A 13 6.80 -25.50 45.50
CA LEU A 13 5.63 -24.63 45.26
C LEU A 13 6.00 -23.29 44.62
N LEU A 14 7.14 -22.71 45.00
CA LEU A 14 7.67 -21.49 44.37
C LEU A 14 8.13 -21.72 42.93
N ALA A 15 8.73 -22.88 42.63
CA ALA A 15 9.13 -23.25 41.28
C ALA A 15 7.93 -23.48 40.34
N LEU A 16 6.85 -24.11 40.86
CA LEU A 16 5.59 -24.27 40.12
C LEU A 16 4.83 -22.95 39.90
N ALA A 17 4.88 -22.00 40.84
CA ALA A 17 4.29 -20.68 40.69
C ALA A 17 5.06 -19.82 39.66
N ALA A 18 6.40 -19.92 39.65
CA ALA A 18 7.24 -19.23 38.65
C ALA A 18 7.05 -19.80 37.24
N LEU A 19 6.81 -21.10 37.11
CA LEU A 19 6.56 -21.75 35.82
C LEU A 19 5.20 -21.35 35.22
N ASN A 20 4.19 -21.08 36.04
CA ASN A 20 2.89 -20.60 35.58
C ASN A 20 2.90 -19.13 35.15
N LEU A 21 3.81 -18.29 35.65
CA LEU A 21 4.00 -16.91 35.21
C LEU A 21 4.68 -16.80 33.84
N PHE A 22 5.45 -17.80 33.43
CA PHE A 22 6.09 -17.85 32.11
C PHE A 22 5.17 -18.35 30.99
N PHE A 23 4.11 -19.10 31.29
CA PHE A 23 3.15 -19.58 30.28
C PHE A 23 2.01 -18.59 29.98
N ALA A 24 1.86 -17.50 30.74
CA ALA A 24 0.85 -16.48 30.52
C ALA A 24 1.22 -15.46 29.41
N GLN A 25 2.38 -15.57 28.78
CA GLN A 25 2.87 -14.65 27.75
C GLN A 25 2.78 -15.17 26.31
N ALA A 26 2.12 -16.26 26.05
CA ALA A 26 2.03 -16.84 24.69
C ALA A 26 0.62 -16.78 24.08
N ALA A 27 -0.17 -15.77 24.42
CA ALA A 27 -1.26 -15.34 23.56
C ALA A 27 -0.81 -14.05 22.88
N CYS A 28 0.17 -14.12 21.98
CA CYS A 28 0.30 -13.14 20.94
C CYS A 28 -1.00 -13.21 20.14
N ALA A 29 -2.00 -12.43 20.55
CA ALA A 29 -3.14 -12.16 19.71
C ALA A 29 -2.54 -11.59 18.41
N GLY A 30 -2.62 -12.36 17.33
CA GLY A 30 -2.17 -11.92 16.03
C GLY A 30 -2.92 -10.64 15.66
N GLY A 31 -2.27 -9.71 14.99
CA GLY A 31 -2.94 -8.57 14.41
C GLY A 31 -3.78 -8.99 13.20
N PRO A 32 -4.48 -8.04 12.54
CA PRO A 32 -5.29 -8.34 11.37
C PRO A 32 -4.43 -8.82 10.18
N ALA A 33 -5.02 -9.61 9.29
CA ALA A 33 -4.41 -9.98 8.03
C ALA A 33 -4.61 -8.84 7.02
N ILE A 34 -3.53 -8.22 6.57
CA ILE A 34 -3.55 -7.01 5.74
C ILE A 34 -2.85 -7.28 4.41
N THR A 35 -3.43 -6.79 3.31
CA THR A 35 -2.81 -6.85 1.99
C THR A 35 -2.87 -5.52 1.26
N THR A 36 -1.94 -5.33 0.33
CA THR A 36 -1.92 -4.22 -0.62
C THR A 36 -1.07 -4.57 -1.85
N GLY A 37 -1.24 -3.82 -2.94
CA GLY A 37 -0.37 -3.89 -4.11
C GLY A 37 1.04 -3.38 -3.83
N LEU A 38 2.03 -3.84 -4.62
CA LEU A 38 3.45 -3.51 -4.41
C LEU A 38 3.75 -2.01 -4.41
N GLY A 39 2.91 -1.20 -5.07
CA GLY A 39 3.06 0.27 -5.06
C GLY A 39 2.87 0.90 -3.67
N TYR A 40 2.07 0.28 -2.80
CA TYR A 40 1.80 0.76 -1.43
C TYR A 40 2.45 -0.10 -0.34
N LYS A 41 3.13 -1.20 -0.74
CA LYS A 41 3.78 -2.11 0.22
C LYS A 41 4.64 -1.37 1.25
N PRO A 42 5.54 -0.42 0.88
CA PRO A 42 6.39 0.26 1.87
C PRO A 42 5.61 1.05 2.91
N MET A 43 4.48 1.67 2.50
CA MET A 43 3.60 2.41 3.40
C MET A 43 2.90 1.46 4.39
N VAL A 44 2.29 0.39 3.88
CA VAL A 44 1.59 -0.58 4.74
C VAL A 44 2.55 -1.26 5.70
N GLN A 45 3.77 -1.59 5.27
CA GLN A 45 4.82 -2.13 6.15
C GLN A 45 5.15 -1.17 7.31
N GLN A 46 5.28 0.14 7.04
CA GLN A 46 5.52 1.13 8.09
C GLN A 46 4.34 1.23 9.06
N LEU A 47 3.10 1.23 8.56
CA LEU A 47 1.90 1.20 9.39
C LEU A 47 1.83 -0.05 10.27
N CYS A 48 2.11 -1.23 9.71
CA CYS A 48 2.13 -2.50 10.46
C CYS A 48 3.22 -2.50 11.53
N ALA A 49 4.41 -2.02 11.21
CA ALA A 49 5.53 -1.92 12.17
C ALA A 49 5.22 -0.96 13.32
N ALA A 50 4.67 0.23 13.03
CA ALA A 50 4.27 1.21 14.04
C ALA A 50 3.13 0.68 14.92
N TYR A 51 2.13 0.04 14.31
CA TYR A 51 1.05 -0.63 15.06
C TYR A 51 1.60 -1.70 16.01
N ALA A 52 2.51 -2.55 15.52
CA ALA A 52 3.11 -3.61 16.34
C ALA A 52 3.94 -3.02 17.49
N ALA A 53 4.70 -1.95 17.25
CA ALA A 53 5.47 -1.25 18.29
C ALA A 53 4.56 -0.65 19.37
N GLN A 54 3.41 -0.09 18.99
CA GLN A 54 2.47 0.54 19.92
C GLN A 54 1.64 -0.47 20.71
N THR A 55 1.28 -1.61 20.10
CA THR A 55 0.26 -2.52 20.66
C THR A 55 0.81 -3.88 21.08
N GLY A 56 2.01 -4.23 20.64
CA GLY A 56 2.57 -5.59 20.78
C GLY A 56 1.92 -6.63 19.86
N LYS A 57 0.96 -6.24 19.01
CA LYS A 57 0.25 -7.13 18.09
C LYS A 57 0.85 -7.07 16.70
N GLN A 58 1.24 -8.20 16.14
CA GLN A 58 1.86 -8.28 14.82
C GLN A 58 0.80 -8.56 13.73
N PRO A 59 0.53 -7.63 12.79
CA PRO A 59 -0.30 -7.91 11.62
C PRO A 59 0.31 -9.01 10.75
N THR A 60 -0.56 -9.83 10.14
CA THR A 60 -0.14 -10.75 9.09
C THR A 60 -0.12 -9.98 7.77
N GLU A 61 1.06 -9.80 7.21
CA GLU A 61 1.26 -9.02 6.00
C GLU A 61 1.30 -9.95 4.78
N MET A 62 0.40 -9.70 3.81
CA MET A 62 0.32 -10.43 2.56
C MET A 62 0.40 -9.44 1.40
N TYR A 63 1.34 -9.63 0.47
CA TYR A 63 1.55 -8.69 -0.62
C TYR A 63 1.51 -9.38 -1.97
N SER A 64 0.94 -8.71 -2.97
CA SER A 64 0.91 -9.18 -4.35
C SER A 64 1.21 -8.04 -5.33
N GLY A 65 1.39 -8.36 -6.61
CA GLY A 65 1.86 -7.42 -7.62
C GLY A 65 1.01 -6.16 -7.77
N ASN A 66 -0.26 -6.32 -8.13
CA ASN A 66 -1.22 -5.23 -8.33
C ASN A 66 -2.58 -5.57 -7.70
N ILE A 67 -3.52 -4.61 -7.72
CA ILE A 67 -4.83 -4.79 -7.06
C ILE A 67 -5.65 -5.90 -7.70
N GLY A 68 -5.56 -6.12 -9.00
CA GLY A 68 -6.27 -7.22 -9.67
C GLY A 68 -5.84 -8.59 -9.12
N GLN A 69 -4.54 -8.81 -8.93
CA GLN A 69 -4.02 -10.05 -8.32
C GLN A 69 -4.46 -10.23 -6.87
N ILE A 70 -4.52 -9.13 -6.10
CA ILE A 70 -5.00 -9.16 -4.71
C ILE A 70 -6.47 -9.55 -4.65
N ILE A 71 -7.31 -8.97 -5.53
CA ILE A 71 -8.74 -9.30 -5.61
C ILE A 71 -8.93 -10.79 -5.90
N GLU A 72 -8.20 -11.35 -6.86
CA GLU A 72 -8.30 -12.78 -7.18
C GLU A 72 -7.83 -13.67 -6.01
N GLN A 73 -6.78 -13.30 -5.30
CA GLN A 73 -6.34 -14.01 -4.09
C GLN A 73 -7.39 -13.95 -2.96
N ALA A 74 -8.02 -12.78 -2.77
CA ALA A 74 -9.09 -12.62 -1.78
C ALA A 74 -10.32 -13.47 -2.13
N LYS A 75 -10.73 -13.51 -3.40
CA LYS A 75 -11.80 -14.40 -3.91
C LYS A 75 -11.48 -15.88 -3.70
N ALA A 76 -10.20 -16.26 -3.81
CA ALA A 76 -9.74 -17.61 -3.55
C ALA A 76 -9.67 -17.98 -2.06
N GLY A 77 -10.06 -17.09 -1.14
CA GLY A 77 -10.12 -17.38 0.29
C GLY A 77 -8.78 -17.21 1.02
N SER A 78 -8.01 -16.18 0.69
CA SER A 78 -6.70 -15.89 1.33
C SER A 78 -6.77 -15.60 2.83
N GLY A 79 -7.97 -15.41 3.41
CA GLY A 79 -8.15 -15.07 4.82
C GLY A 79 -7.79 -13.62 5.18
N VAL A 80 -7.66 -12.73 4.17
CA VAL A 80 -7.39 -11.31 4.37
C VAL A 80 -8.55 -10.64 5.12
N SER A 81 -8.21 -9.76 6.07
CA SER A 81 -9.19 -8.97 6.84
C SER A 81 -9.31 -7.54 6.34
N ILE A 82 -8.19 -6.97 5.85
CA ILE A 82 -8.13 -5.58 5.37
C ILE A 82 -7.37 -5.54 4.04
N ILE A 83 -7.97 -4.91 3.03
CA ILE A 83 -7.31 -4.62 1.76
C ILE A 83 -7.09 -3.10 1.66
N VAL A 84 -5.83 -2.69 1.57
CA VAL A 84 -5.47 -1.28 1.34
C VAL A 84 -5.35 -1.03 -0.16
N SER A 85 -6.28 -0.25 -0.71
CA SER A 85 -6.29 0.10 -2.14
C SER A 85 -7.20 1.30 -2.42
N GLU A 86 -7.28 1.70 -3.67
CA GLU A 86 -8.25 2.68 -4.15
C GLU A 86 -9.68 2.17 -3.96
N LYS A 87 -10.55 3.03 -3.43
CA LYS A 87 -11.94 2.71 -3.08
C LYS A 87 -12.73 2.17 -4.28
N ALA A 88 -12.67 2.84 -5.43
CA ALA A 88 -13.40 2.41 -6.62
C ALA A 88 -12.99 1.00 -7.09
N SER A 89 -11.70 0.67 -7.04
CA SER A 89 -11.22 -0.68 -7.37
C SER A 89 -11.80 -1.75 -6.45
N LEU A 90 -11.96 -1.44 -5.16
CA LEU A 90 -12.55 -2.37 -4.19
C LEU A 90 -14.05 -2.51 -4.41
N GLU A 91 -14.77 -1.42 -4.68
CA GLU A 91 -16.21 -1.44 -4.98
C GLU A 91 -16.54 -2.24 -6.24
N GLU A 92 -15.70 -2.12 -7.27
CA GLU A 92 -15.86 -2.85 -8.53
C GLU A 92 -15.38 -4.32 -8.47
N SER A 93 -14.71 -4.72 -7.39
CA SER A 93 -14.05 -6.04 -7.28
C SER A 93 -15.02 -7.24 -7.24
N GLY A 94 -16.26 -7.01 -6.82
CA GLY A 94 -17.22 -8.06 -6.50
C GLY A 94 -16.98 -8.74 -5.14
N LEU A 95 -15.99 -8.28 -4.35
CA LEU A 95 -15.80 -8.69 -2.96
C LEU A 95 -16.78 -7.95 -2.05
N ALA A 96 -17.19 -8.59 -0.95
CA ALA A 96 -18.03 -7.94 0.06
C ALA A 96 -17.17 -7.23 1.09
N PHE A 97 -17.36 -5.92 1.23
CA PHE A 97 -16.73 -5.09 2.26
C PHE A 97 -17.78 -4.59 3.26
N ALA A 98 -17.47 -4.64 4.55
CA ALA A 98 -18.31 -4.11 5.61
C ALA A 98 -18.12 -2.60 5.79
N ALA A 99 -16.92 -2.09 5.56
CA ALA A 99 -16.58 -0.67 5.72
C ALA A 99 -15.34 -0.28 4.89
N TYR A 100 -15.24 1.01 4.60
CA TYR A 100 -14.07 1.65 4.01
C TYR A 100 -13.55 2.74 4.95
N HIS A 101 -12.34 2.58 5.47
CA HIS A 101 -11.67 3.60 6.29
C HIS A 101 -10.77 4.47 5.40
N PRO A 102 -11.04 5.77 5.22
CA PRO A 102 -10.24 6.65 4.37
C PRO A 102 -8.81 6.80 4.89
N LEU A 103 -7.83 6.68 3.99
CA LEU A 103 -6.41 6.91 4.30
C LEU A 103 -5.90 8.21 3.69
N GLY A 104 -6.45 8.64 2.57
CA GLY A 104 -6.08 9.85 1.86
C GLY A 104 -6.22 9.72 0.35
N GLU A 105 -5.89 10.79 -0.36
CA GLU A 105 -5.88 10.83 -1.81
C GLU A 105 -4.47 10.55 -2.33
N ALA A 106 -4.36 9.56 -3.21
CA ALA A 106 -3.12 9.20 -3.87
C ALA A 106 -2.93 10.02 -5.15
N VAL A 107 -1.69 10.35 -5.49
CA VAL A 107 -1.35 11.22 -6.62
C VAL A 107 -0.60 10.45 -7.70
N LEU A 108 -1.08 10.58 -8.93
CA LEU A 108 -0.37 10.17 -10.13
C LEU A 108 0.73 11.19 -10.45
N VAL A 109 1.91 10.72 -10.76
CA VAL A 109 3.00 11.58 -11.24
C VAL A 109 3.53 11.06 -12.58
N LEU A 110 4.00 12.00 -13.38
CA LEU A 110 4.80 11.77 -14.57
C LEU A 110 6.26 12.05 -14.21
N ALA A 111 7.11 11.03 -14.26
CA ALA A 111 8.53 11.09 -13.97
C ALA A 111 9.36 10.86 -15.23
N TRP A 112 10.61 11.38 -15.28
CA TRP A 112 11.52 11.19 -16.40
C TRP A 112 12.93 10.87 -15.91
N ARG A 113 13.69 10.17 -16.74
CA ARG A 113 15.08 9.77 -16.44
C ARG A 113 16.04 10.95 -16.41
N LYS A 114 17.19 10.76 -15.78
CA LYS A 114 18.29 11.72 -15.82
C LYS A 114 18.71 12.07 -17.25
N GLY A 115 19.11 13.33 -17.44
CA GLY A 115 19.52 13.85 -18.74
C GLY A 115 18.38 14.36 -19.62
N LEU A 116 17.13 14.16 -19.22
CA LEU A 116 15.95 14.74 -19.87
C LEU A 116 15.30 15.82 -19.01
N HIS A 117 14.55 16.70 -19.64
CA HIS A 117 13.74 17.73 -18.98
C HIS A 117 12.36 17.78 -19.61
N LEU A 118 11.33 17.77 -18.76
CA LEU A 118 9.94 17.84 -19.18
C LEU A 118 9.26 19.00 -18.42
N ALA A 119 8.81 20.00 -19.17
CA ALA A 119 8.13 21.17 -18.60
C ALA A 119 6.61 21.00 -18.55
N THR A 120 6.04 20.31 -19.54
CA THR A 120 4.60 20.01 -19.63
C THR A 120 4.39 18.58 -20.12
N PRO A 121 3.26 17.93 -19.84
CA PRO A 121 2.95 16.60 -20.36
C PRO A 121 2.97 16.51 -21.89
N GLN A 122 2.72 17.61 -22.60
CA GLN A 122 2.77 17.69 -24.07
C GLN A 122 4.19 17.47 -24.61
N ASP A 123 5.21 17.74 -23.81
CA ASP A 123 6.60 17.50 -24.17
C ASP A 123 6.91 16.02 -24.43
N LEU A 124 6.09 15.09 -23.94
CA LEU A 124 6.18 13.66 -24.27
C LEU A 124 6.10 13.39 -25.79
N ALA A 125 5.53 14.32 -26.56
CA ALA A 125 5.51 14.21 -28.02
C ALA A 125 6.88 14.44 -28.66
N LYS A 126 7.82 15.10 -27.97
CA LYS A 126 9.16 15.39 -28.48
C LYS A 126 9.97 14.10 -28.77
N PRO A 127 10.92 14.13 -29.72
CA PRO A 127 11.70 12.94 -30.10
C PRO A 127 12.51 12.31 -28.96
N GLU A 128 13.03 13.12 -28.04
CA GLU A 128 13.83 12.64 -26.90
C GLU A 128 13.05 11.76 -25.92
N PHE A 129 11.71 11.82 -25.93
CA PHE A 129 10.85 10.90 -25.21
C PHE A 129 10.35 9.79 -26.14
N ALA A 130 11.18 8.82 -26.41
CA ALA A 130 10.88 7.73 -27.34
C ALA A 130 10.15 6.55 -26.66
N LYS A 131 10.37 6.34 -25.35
CA LYS A 131 9.84 5.21 -24.60
C LYS A 131 9.17 5.69 -23.32
N ILE A 132 7.86 5.51 -23.22
CA ILE A 132 7.04 5.98 -22.10
C ILE A 132 6.37 4.78 -21.45
N GLY A 133 6.62 4.59 -20.14
CA GLY A 133 6.06 3.48 -19.39
C GLY A 133 4.85 3.85 -18.54
N TYR A 134 3.93 2.89 -18.37
CA TYR A 134 2.83 3.00 -17.39
C TYR A 134 2.44 1.62 -16.87
N PRO A 135 1.86 1.51 -15.65
CA PRO A 135 1.39 0.24 -15.10
C PRO A 135 0.19 -0.31 -15.87
N ASP A 136 -0.13 -1.57 -15.66
CA ASP A 136 -1.27 -2.24 -16.31
C ASP A 136 -2.58 -1.45 -16.10
N ALA A 137 -3.18 -1.01 -17.22
CA ALA A 137 -4.38 -0.19 -17.20
C ALA A 137 -5.66 -0.95 -16.78
N LYS A 138 -5.63 -2.30 -16.78
CA LYS A 138 -6.76 -3.12 -16.35
C LYS A 138 -6.65 -3.52 -14.87
N ALA A 139 -5.43 -3.82 -14.43
CA ALA A 139 -5.19 -4.43 -13.13
C ALA A 139 -4.48 -3.52 -12.12
N ALA A 140 -4.04 -2.31 -12.50
CA ALA A 140 -3.35 -1.39 -11.61
C ALA A 140 -4.00 0.00 -11.63
N ILE A 141 -4.23 0.56 -10.43
CA ILE A 141 -4.93 1.85 -10.27
C ILE A 141 -4.21 3.01 -10.98
N TYR A 142 -2.88 3.06 -10.87
CA TYR A 142 -2.08 4.09 -11.56
C TYR A 142 -2.02 3.89 -13.08
N GLY A 143 -2.20 2.67 -13.56
CA GLY A 143 -2.34 2.40 -14.98
C GLY A 143 -3.64 2.96 -15.55
N ARG A 144 -4.77 2.74 -14.84
CA ARG A 144 -6.06 3.34 -15.20
C ARG A 144 -5.99 4.86 -15.19
N ALA A 145 -5.41 5.45 -14.13
CA ALA A 145 -5.25 6.89 -14.02
C ALA A 145 -4.37 7.46 -15.15
N ALA A 146 -3.26 6.80 -15.47
CA ALA A 146 -2.37 7.22 -16.57
C ALA A 146 -3.09 7.22 -17.92
N VAL A 147 -3.82 6.14 -18.24
CA VAL A 147 -4.60 6.08 -19.49
C VAL A 147 -5.71 7.12 -19.53
N ALA A 148 -6.43 7.32 -18.42
CA ALA A 148 -7.45 8.36 -18.33
C ALA A 148 -6.86 9.75 -18.53
N PHE A 149 -5.74 10.06 -17.86
CA PHE A 149 -5.00 11.30 -18.03
C PHE A 149 -4.56 11.51 -19.50
N LEU A 150 -3.93 10.51 -20.11
CA LEU A 150 -3.46 10.59 -21.49
C LEU A 150 -4.62 10.83 -22.47
N LYS A 151 -5.76 10.16 -22.28
CA LYS A 151 -6.96 10.34 -23.12
C LYS A 151 -7.59 11.72 -22.90
N GLY A 152 -7.75 12.15 -21.64
CA GLY A 152 -8.29 13.46 -21.30
C GLY A 152 -7.49 14.61 -21.89
N ASN A 153 -6.18 14.44 -22.02
CA ASN A 153 -5.26 15.42 -22.61
C ASN A 153 -5.00 15.20 -24.12
N LYS A 154 -5.71 14.28 -24.78
CA LYS A 154 -5.55 13.94 -26.21
C LYS A 154 -4.14 13.46 -26.57
N LEU A 155 -3.41 12.90 -25.60
CA LEU A 155 -2.05 12.40 -25.77
C LEU A 155 -1.99 10.89 -26.06
N PHE A 156 -3.04 10.13 -25.73
CA PHE A 156 -2.99 8.67 -25.78
C PHE A 156 -2.71 8.16 -27.20
N GLU A 157 -3.47 8.59 -28.17
CA GLU A 157 -3.30 8.18 -29.58
C GLU A 157 -2.01 8.72 -30.20
N LEU A 158 -1.67 9.98 -29.87
CA LEU A 158 -0.44 10.61 -30.33
C LEU A 158 0.81 9.87 -29.87
N LEU A 159 0.79 9.39 -28.62
CA LEU A 159 1.92 8.70 -28.00
C LEU A 159 1.87 7.19 -28.13
N ALA A 160 0.82 6.62 -28.72
CA ALA A 160 0.61 5.17 -28.80
C ALA A 160 1.87 4.38 -29.26
N PRO A 161 2.63 4.83 -30.27
CA PRO A 161 3.84 4.13 -30.70
C PRO A 161 4.99 4.13 -29.67
N LYS A 162 4.93 5.05 -28.66
CA LYS A 162 5.95 5.21 -27.61
C LYS A 162 5.54 4.57 -26.30
N LEU A 163 4.25 4.19 -26.14
CA LEU A 163 3.70 3.69 -24.89
C LEU A 163 4.00 2.21 -24.67
N SER A 164 4.44 1.87 -23.47
CA SER A 164 4.65 0.49 -23.04
C SER A 164 4.00 0.24 -21.68
N MET A 165 3.24 -0.85 -21.58
CA MET A 165 2.53 -1.24 -20.38
C MET A 165 3.31 -2.32 -19.61
N PHE A 166 3.35 -2.19 -18.28
CA PHE A 166 4.05 -3.09 -17.36
C PHE A 166 3.12 -3.52 -16.22
N SER A 167 3.39 -4.66 -15.58
CA SER A 167 2.47 -5.21 -14.58
C SER A 167 2.31 -4.34 -13.33
N THR A 168 3.37 -3.65 -12.87
CA THR A 168 3.38 -2.97 -11.57
C THR A 168 4.12 -1.63 -11.61
N VAL A 169 3.80 -0.73 -10.66
CA VAL A 169 4.52 0.55 -10.47
C VAL A 169 6.02 0.34 -10.22
N PRO A 170 6.46 -0.58 -9.32
CA PRO A 170 7.89 -0.82 -9.12
C PRO A 170 8.61 -1.26 -10.39
N GLN A 171 7.98 -2.07 -11.23
CA GLN A 171 8.56 -2.52 -12.49
C GLN A 171 8.76 -1.34 -13.46
N VAL A 172 7.74 -0.52 -13.66
CA VAL A 172 7.83 0.71 -14.47
C VAL A 172 8.96 1.60 -13.97
N PHE A 173 9.02 1.81 -12.66
CA PHE A 173 10.03 2.66 -12.04
C PHE A 173 11.45 2.11 -12.23
N SER A 174 11.64 0.80 -12.11
CA SER A 174 12.93 0.14 -12.35
C SER A 174 13.44 0.40 -13.77
N TYR A 175 12.58 0.26 -14.78
CA TYR A 175 12.95 0.56 -16.18
C TYR A 175 13.21 2.05 -16.45
N LEU A 176 12.55 2.94 -15.69
CA LEU A 176 12.84 4.37 -15.78
C LEU A 176 14.24 4.69 -15.23
N VAL A 177 14.59 4.13 -14.08
CA VAL A 177 15.90 4.36 -13.44
C VAL A 177 17.05 3.71 -14.21
N SER A 178 16.84 2.53 -14.82
CA SER A 178 17.84 1.90 -15.69
C SER A 178 18.08 2.63 -17.00
N GLY A 179 17.16 3.54 -17.40
CA GLY A 179 17.22 4.27 -18.66
C GLY A 179 16.59 3.53 -19.85
N ASP A 180 15.92 2.40 -19.59
CA ASP A 180 15.15 1.69 -20.61
C ASP A 180 13.86 2.43 -21.00
N LEU A 181 13.37 3.32 -20.11
CA LEU A 181 12.30 4.27 -20.36
C LEU A 181 12.82 5.70 -20.23
N ASP A 182 12.27 6.60 -21.04
CA ASP A 182 12.56 8.04 -21.00
C ASP A 182 11.65 8.77 -20.01
N ALA A 183 10.39 8.35 -19.94
CA ALA A 183 9.40 8.86 -19.00
C ALA A 183 8.48 7.73 -18.52
N ALA A 184 7.83 7.93 -17.38
CA ALA A 184 6.94 6.94 -16.80
C ALA A 184 5.87 7.55 -15.91
N PHE A 185 4.68 6.94 -15.92
CA PHE A 185 3.63 7.23 -14.96
C PHE A 185 3.78 6.31 -13.74
N VAL A 186 3.93 6.92 -12.56
CA VAL A 186 4.15 6.23 -11.28
C VAL A 186 3.38 6.93 -10.17
N ASN A 187 3.46 6.44 -8.93
CA ASN A 187 2.92 7.13 -7.76
C ASN A 187 3.89 8.16 -7.19
N GLU A 188 3.37 9.17 -6.51
CA GLU A 188 4.18 10.21 -5.86
C GLU A 188 5.14 9.62 -4.82
N ALA A 189 4.72 8.58 -4.06
CA ALA A 189 5.54 7.95 -3.04
C ALA A 189 6.89 7.46 -3.58
N VAL A 190 6.87 6.76 -4.71
CA VAL A 190 8.08 6.24 -5.35
C VAL A 190 8.93 7.38 -5.91
N ALA A 191 8.32 8.35 -6.61
CA ALA A 191 9.02 9.48 -7.18
C ALA A 191 9.69 10.35 -6.10
N ARG A 192 8.99 10.60 -4.99
CA ARG A 192 9.52 11.37 -3.85
C ARG A 192 10.68 10.64 -3.16
N LYS A 193 10.51 9.35 -2.85
CA LYS A 193 11.51 8.56 -2.12
C LYS A 193 12.81 8.38 -2.90
N GLN A 194 12.74 8.33 -4.22
CA GLN A 194 13.86 8.01 -5.10
C GLN A 194 14.15 9.14 -6.10
N GLY A 195 13.77 10.38 -5.77
CA GLY A 195 13.90 11.54 -6.64
C GLY A 195 15.32 11.78 -7.15
N ASP A 196 16.33 11.49 -6.34
CA ASP A 196 17.75 11.61 -6.73
C ASP A 196 18.15 10.68 -7.90
N SER A 197 17.36 9.64 -8.17
CA SER A 197 17.56 8.72 -9.30
C SER A 197 16.89 9.19 -10.58
N LEU A 198 16.10 10.26 -10.53
CA LEU A 198 15.29 10.81 -11.63
C LEU A 198 15.93 12.08 -12.20
N GLY A 199 15.57 12.43 -13.43
CA GLY A 199 15.78 13.77 -14.00
C GLY A 199 14.79 14.79 -13.43
N GLY A 200 13.63 14.31 -13.02
CA GLY A 200 12.58 15.05 -12.36
C GLY A 200 11.24 14.32 -12.42
N TRP A 201 10.23 14.94 -11.83
CA TRP A 201 8.85 14.47 -11.89
C TRP A 201 7.88 15.63 -11.67
N MET A 202 6.65 15.47 -12.14
CA MET A 202 5.56 16.41 -11.93
C MET A 202 4.27 15.67 -11.59
N GLU A 203 3.42 16.30 -10.80
CA GLU A 203 2.08 15.81 -10.55
C GLU A 203 1.20 16.01 -11.77
N VAL A 204 0.40 15.02 -12.09
CA VAL A 204 -0.66 15.10 -13.09
C VAL A 204 -1.99 14.88 -12.39
N ARG A 205 -2.82 15.91 -12.32
CA ARG A 205 -4.03 15.92 -11.47
C ARG A 205 -5.35 15.96 -12.24
N GLU A 206 -5.29 16.35 -13.50
CA GLU A 206 -6.48 16.52 -14.33
C GLU A 206 -6.68 15.32 -15.27
N GLY A 207 -7.92 15.07 -15.67
CA GLY A 207 -8.24 14.05 -16.67
C GLY A 207 -8.42 12.64 -16.12
N TYR A 208 -8.38 12.43 -14.79
CA TYR A 208 -8.74 11.17 -14.14
C TYR A 208 -9.47 11.39 -12.82
N THR A 209 -10.25 10.41 -12.38
CA THR A 209 -10.95 10.43 -11.10
C THR A 209 -9.95 10.41 -9.94
N PRO A 210 -10.11 11.24 -8.89
CA PRO A 210 -9.25 11.23 -7.71
C PRO A 210 -9.09 9.82 -7.12
N LEU A 211 -7.87 9.43 -6.80
CA LEU A 211 -7.53 8.11 -6.30
C LEU A 211 -7.68 8.07 -4.76
N LEU A 212 -8.92 7.91 -4.27
CA LEU A 212 -9.17 7.79 -2.83
C LEU A 212 -8.67 6.44 -2.33
N LEU A 213 -7.57 6.45 -1.55
CA LEU A 213 -7.03 5.26 -0.90
C LEU A 213 -7.77 4.99 0.41
N VAL A 214 -8.15 3.74 0.61
CA VAL A 214 -8.88 3.29 1.80
C VAL A 214 -8.30 1.98 2.35
N ALA A 215 -8.54 1.72 3.64
CA ALA A 215 -8.50 0.38 4.21
C ALA A 215 -9.90 -0.22 4.11
N GLY A 216 -10.11 -1.10 3.14
CA GLY A 216 -11.37 -1.83 2.95
C GLY A 216 -11.41 -3.02 3.90
N VAL A 217 -12.39 -3.04 4.79
CA VAL A 217 -12.61 -4.12 5.77
C VAL A 217 -13.50 -5.18 5.13
N MET A 218 -13.01 -6.40 5.03
CA MET A 218 -13.78 -7.53 4.49
C MET A 218 -15.01 -7.81 5.34
N ALA A 219 -16.13 -8.14 4.69
CA ALA A 219 -17.37 -8.49 5.39
C ALA A 219 -17.15 -9.65 6.36
N GLY A 220 -17.71 -9.53 7.58
CA GLY A 220 -17.53 -10.48 8.69
C GLY A 220 -16.26 -10.25 9.51
N GLN A 221 -15.37 -9.31 9.13
CA GLN A 221 -14.16 -8.97 9.88
C GLN A 221 -14.29 -7.70 10.72
N GLU A 222 -15.32 -6.90 10.49
CA GLU A 222 -15.55 -5.57 11.09
C GLU A 222 -15.63 -5.60 12.62
N ASN A 223 -16.08 -6.72 13.19
CA ASN A 223 -16.26 -6.87 14.65
C ASN A 223 -15.08 -7.55 15.34
N THR A 224 -14.05 -7.97 14.61
CA THR A 224 -12.87 -8.56 15.23
C THR A 224 -12.07 -7.51 16.01
N ALA A 225 -11.58 -7.89 17.20
CA ALA A 225 -10.85 -6.97 18.06
C ALA A 225 -9.59 -6.40 17.37
N ASP A 226 -8.94 -7.22 16.55
CA ASP A 226 -7.70 -6.83 15.88
C ASP A 226 -7.93 -5.85 14.72
N VAL A 227 -9.00 -6.03 13.92
CA VAL A 227 -9.39 -5.08 12.88
C VAL A 227 -9.77 -3.74 13.51
N ARG A 228 -10.62 -3.73 14.55
CA ARG A 228 -11.00 -2.49 15.24
C ARG A 228 -9.78 -1.76 15.83
N SER A 229 -8.88 -2.50 16.47
CA SER A 229 -7.64 -1.94 17.03
C SER A 229 -6.76 -1.31 15.95
N PHE A 230 -6.61 -1.95 14.79
CA PHE A 230 -5.84 -1.41 13.68
C PHE A 230 -6.50 -0.17 13.07
N LEU A 231 -7.82 -0.17 12.87
CA LEU A 231 -8.53 1.01 12.38
C LEU A 231 -8.45 2.21 13.34
N GLN A 232 -8.46 1.97 14.66
CA GLN A 232 -8.23 3.02 15.66
C GLN A 232 -6.80 3.58 15.55
N PHE A 233 -5.80 2.71 15.37
CA PHE A 233 -4.41 3.12 15.15
C PHE A 233 -4.26 4.01 13.91
N LEU A 234 -4.97 3.74 12.81
CA LEU A 234 -4.89 4.54 11.58
C LEU A 234 -5.29 6.02 11.79
N ASN A 235 -5.98 6.36 12.87
CA ASN A 235 -6.33 7.74 13.25
C ASN A 235 -5.30 8.39 14.18
N THR A 236 -4.24 7.70 14.57
CA THR A 236 -3.20 8.28 15.44
C THR A 236 -2.31 9.26 14.68
N PRO A 237 -1.71 10.25 15.36
CA PRO A 237 -0.77 11.18 14.73
C PRO A 237 0.39 10.46 14.01
N GLU A 238 0.88 9.36 14.57
CA GLU A 238 1.95 8.55 13.97
C GLU A 238 1.52 7.93 12.64
N ALA A 239 0.34 7.30 12.60
CA ALA A 239 -0.20 6.72 11.37
C ALA A 239 -0.46 7.80 10.31
N LEU A 240 -1.03 8.94 10.69
CA LEU A 240 -1.27 10.08 9.78
C LEU A 240 0.04 10.64 9.22
N GLN A 241 1.10 10.68 10.02
CA GLN A 241 2.43 11.09 9.55
C GLN A 241 3.02 10.10 8.54
N ILE A 242 2.86 8.79 8.76
CA ILE A 242 3.29 7.75 7.80
C ILE A 242 2.51 7.89 6.48
N LEU A 243 1.20 8.09 6.53
CA LEU A 243 0.36 8.28 5.35
C LEU A 243 0.79 9.51 4.54
N ALA A 244 0.97 10.66 5.20
CA ALA A 244 1.44 11.89 4.57
C ALA A 244 2.86 11.74 4.00
N GLY A 245 3.78 11.12 4.75
CA GLY A 245 5.15 10.81 4.30
C GLY A 245 5.20 9.85 3.11
N SER A 246 4.13 9.07 2.91
CA SER A 246 3.96 8.17 1.77
C SER A 246 3.30 8.84 0.55
N GLY A 247 3.19 10.16 0.53
CA GLY A 247 2.63 10.91 -0.60
C GLY A 247 1.10 10.90 -0.66
N LEU A 248 0.42 10.49 0.42
CA LEU A 248 -1.03 10.65 0.50
C LEU A 248 -1.38 12.06 0.99
N ARG A 249 -2.39 12.63 0.41
CA ARG A 249 -2.97 13.91 0.83
C ARG A 249 -4.25 13.67 1.61
N PRO A 250 -4.63 14.60 2.50
CA PRO A 250 -5.94 14.54 3.11
C PRO A 250 -7.02 14.35 2.04
N ALA A 251 -7.91 13.38 2.24
CA ALA A 251 -9.04 13.20 1.35
C ALA A 251 -9.86 14.49 1.31
N ARG A 252 -10.20 14.96 0.10
CA ARG A 252 -11.13 16.08 -0.04
C ARG A 252 -12.46 15.67 0.59
N ALA A 253 -13.07 16.57 1.35
CA ALA A 253 -14.45 16.38 1.76
C ALA A 253 -15.29 16.15 0.49
N ALA A 254 -16.13 15.11 0.50
CA ALA A 254 -17.09 14.90 -0.57
C ALA A 254 -18.01 16.15 -0.61
N GLU A 255 -17.98 16.89 -1.70
CA GLU A 255 -18.95 17.96 -1.99
C GLU A 255 -20.32 17.36 -2.27
#